data_88902e1903452cd90a0169a291b994eb
#
_entry.id   88902e1903452cd90a0169a291b994eb
#
_cell.length_a   1.000
_cell.length_b   1.000
_cell.length_c   1.000
_cell.angle_alpha   90.00
_cell.angle_beta   90.00
_cell.angle_gamma   90.00
#
_symmetry.space_group_name_H-M   'P 1'
#
loop_
_entity.id
_entity.type
_entity.pdbx_description
1 polymer ?
#
loop_
_entity_poly.entity_id
_entity_poly.type
_entity_poly.pdbx_seq_one_letter_code
_entity_poly.pdbx_strand_id
1 'polypeptide(L)'
;MFQMKDEMQTAVKHNIRGGEGSPSFRYLFSAEQLGGRAEMMAVTTLQPGESVGVHPHETNGEAYVILEGAATVTEDGQARELHIGDAEFCADGHTHSIRNHTAAPTRFLAVIVPNK
;
A
#
# COMPACT_ATOMS: atom_id res chain seq x y z
N MET A 1 12.74 18.58 -6.33
CA MET A 1 12.88 17.30 -7.09
C MET A 1 11.52 16.95 -7.69
N PHE A 2 11.49 16.78 -8.99
CA PHE A 2 10.26 16.34 -9.67
C PHE A 2 10.41 14.91 -10.11
N GLN A 3 9.28 14.17 -10.15
CA GLN A 3 9.22 12.81 -10.65
C GLN A 3 7.93 12.67 -11.44
N MET A 4 8.07 12.64 -12.75
CA MET A 4 6.90 12.49 -13.62
C MET A 4 6.45 11.04 -13.61
N LYS A 5 5.15 10.82 -13.75
CA LYS A 5 4.55 9.49 -13.71
C LYS A 5 5.28 8.48 -14.62
N ASP A 6 5.61 8.90 -15.83
CA ASP A 6 6.25 8.03 -16.83
C ASP A 6 7.71 7.70 -16.51
N GLU A 7 8.31 8.43 -15.57
CA GLU A 7 9.69 8.21 -15.13
C GLU A 7 9.76 7.32 -13.89
N MET A 8 8.62 7.07 -13.25
CA MET A 8 8.58 6.26 -12.03
C MET A 8 8.81 4.79 -12.34
N GLN A 9 9.53 4.11 -11.45
CA GLN A 9 9.72 2.68 -11.55
C GLN A 9 8.42 1.96 -11.20
N THR A 10 8.15 0.86 -11.91
CA THR A 10 6.97 0.04 -11.68
C THR A 10 7.38 -1.40 -11.43
N ALA A 11 6.51 -2.12 -10.72
CA ALA A 11 6.68 -3.55 -10.48
C ALA A 11 5.31 -4.22 -10.40
N VAL A 12 5.26 -5.48 -10.78
CA VAL A 12 4.08 -6.34 -10.57
C VAL A 12 4.54 -7.45 -9.64
N LYS A 13 3.83 -7.64 -8.53
CA LYS A 13 4.20 -8.62 -7.50
C LYS A 13 3.12 -9.65 -7.33
N HIS A 14 3.42 -10.88 -7.74
CA HIS A 14 2.46 -11.98 -7.69
C HIS A 14 2.33 -12.51 -6.26
N ASN A 15 1.10 -12.63 -5.78
CA ASN A 15 0.75 -13.15 -4.44
C ASN A 15 1.56 -12.49 -3.31
N ILE A 16 1.73 -11.18 -3.38
CA ILE A 16 2.53 -10.45 -2.38
C ILE A 16 1.99 -10.68 -0.96
N ARG A 17 2.86 -11.03 -0.05
CA ARG A 17 2.54 -11.33 1.34
C ARG A 17 1.48 -12.43 1.49
N GLY A 18 1.38 -13.35 0.54
CA GLY A 18 0.37 -14.39 0.53
C GLY A 18 -1.00 -13.94 0.07
N GLY A 19 -1.09 -12.75 -0.53
CA GLY A 19 -2.35 -12.25 -1.07
C GLY A 19 -2.71 -12.87 -2.41
N GLU A 20 -3.79 -12.35 -3.00
CA GLU A 20 -4.33 -12.82 -4.27
C GLU A 20 -3.91 -11.92 -5.42
N GLY A 21 -3.68 -12.53 -6.58
CA GLY A 21 -3.43 -11.82 -7.82
C GLY A 21 -2.04 -11.22 -7.92
N SER A 22 -1.93 -10.21 -8.77
CA SER A 22 -0.66 -9.58 -9.12
C SER A 22 -0.79 -8.06 -9.06
N PRO A 23 -0.84 -7.48 -7.85
CA PRO A 23 -0.92 -6.03 -7.73
C PRO A 23 0.24 -5.33 -8.43
N SER A 24 -0.03 -4.15 -8.98
CA SER A 24 0.99 -3.31 -9.59
C SER A 24 1.36 -2.16 -8.69
N PHE A 25 2.65 -1.83 -8.68
CA PHE A 25 3.24 -0.79 -7.84
C PHE A 25 3.94 0.22 -8.74
N ARG A 26 3.72 1.49 -8.46
CA ARG A 26 4.44 2.59 -9.08
C ARG A 26 5.10 3.40 -7.98
N TYR A 27 6.43 3.36 -7.95
CA TYR A 27 7.22 4.00 -6.90
C TYR A 27 7.44 5.46 -7.23
N LEU A 28 7.00 6.36 -6.34
CA LEU A 28 7.11 7.80 -6.54
C LEU A 28 8.55 8.27 -6.38
N PHE A 29 9.16 7.90 -5.26
CA PHE A 29 10.54 8.22 -4.93
C PHE A 29 11.17 7.04 -4.22
N SER A 30 12.48 6.84 -4.41
CA SER A 30 13.22 5.82 -3.70
C SER A 30 13.51 6.25 -2.25
N ALA A 31 13.84 5.29 -1.40
CA ALA A 31 14.25 5.58 -0.02
C ALA A 31 15.45 6.53 0.01
N GLU A 32 16.39 6.35 -0.91
CA GLU A 32 17.56 7.21 -1.04
C GLU A 32 17.16 8.65 -1.38
N GLN A 33 16.26 8.82 -2.35
CA GLN A 33 15.76 10.15 -2.74
C GLN A 33 15.05 10.85 -1.58
N LEU A 34 14.41 10.09 -0.70
CA LEU A 34 13.70 10.61 0.47
C LEU A 34 14.61 10.79 1.68
N GLY A 35 15.93 10.55 1.51
CA GLY A 35 16.90 10.72 2.58
C GLY A 35 16.72 9.72 3.73
N GLY A 36 16.14 8.56 3.45
CA GLY A 36 15.86 7.53 4.45
C GLY A 36 14.70 7.85 5.38
N ARG A 37 13.98 8.95 5.14
CA ARG A 37 12.83 9.34 5.97
C ARG A 37 11.57 8.53 5.67
N ALA A 38 11.55 7.85 4.53
CA ALA A 38 10.57 6.84 4.22
C ALA A 38 11.29 5.69 3.53
N GLU A 39 10.83 4.48 3.79
CA GLU A 39 11.41 3.28 3.19
C GLU A 39 10.77 2.96 1.84
N MET A 40 9.52 3.36 1.67
CA MET A 40 8.76 3.14 0.43
C MET A 40 7.69 4.21 0.30
N MET A 41 7.45 4.66 -0.92
CA MET A 41 6.33 5.52 -1.26
C MET A 41 5.85 5.10 -2.65
N ALA A 42 4.68 4.49 -2.70
CA ALA A 42 4.17 3.91 -3.94
C ALA A 42 2.66 4.09 -4.08
N VAL A 43 2.20 4.23 -5.32
CA VAL A 43 0.79 4.05 -5.65
C VAL A 43 0.62 2.60 -6.09
N THR A 44 -0.22 1.88 -5.37
CA THR A 44 -0.53 0.48 -5.64
C THR A 44 -1.90 0.38 -6.29
N THR A 45 -2.00 -0.41 -7.33
CA THR A 45 -3.26 -0.70 -8.00
C THR A 45 -3.64 -2.15 -7.76
N LEU A 46 -4.87 -2.35 -7.26
CA LEU A 46 -5.47 -3.67 -7.09
C LEU A 46 -6.62 -3.79 -8.08
N GLN A 47 -6.56 -4.79 -8.95
CA GLN A 47 -7.72 -5.17 -9.76
C GLN A 47 -8.74 -5.88 -8.87
N PRO A 48 -10.00 -6.04 -9.31
CA PRO A 48 -11.01 -6.76 -8.52
C PRO A 48 -10.50 -8.09 -7.98
N GLY A 49 -10.64 -8.31 -6.69
CA GLY A 49 -10.22 -9.54 -6.01
C GLY A 49 -8.75 -9.60 -5.61
N GLU A 50 -7.92 -8.68 -6.09
CA GLU A 50 -6.50 -8.67 -5.71
C GLU A 50 -6.30 -8.13 -4.32
N SER A 51 -5.22 -8.55 -3.69
CA SER A 51 -4.91 -8.13 -2.32
C SER A 51 -3.41 -8.15 -2.04
N VAL A 52 -3.03 -7.37 -1.04
CA VAL A 52 -1.75 -7.54 -0.33
C VAL A 52 -2.09 -8.31 0.94
N GLY A 53 -1.49 -9.47 1.12
CA GLY A 53 -1.83 -10.35 2.24
C GLY A 53 -1.43 -9.81 3.60
N VAL A 54 -1.84 -10.51 4.64
CA VAL A 54 -1.56 -10.12 6.03
C VAL A 54 -0.06 -10.11 6.28
N HIS A 55 0.46 -8.99 6.78
CA HIS A 55 1.87 -8.87 7.10
C HIS A 55 2.08 -7.94 8.30
N PRO A 56 3.13 -8.19 9.10
CA PRO A 56 3.45 -7.33 10.22
C PRO A 56 4.32 -6.16 9.78
N HIS A 57 4.31 -5.11 10.59
CA HIS A 57 5.30 -4.05 10.53
C HIS A 57 6.16 -4.11 11.79
N GLU A 58 7.46 -4.21 11.60
CA GLU A 58 8.45 -4.28 12.67
C GLU A 58 9.54 -3.24 12.39
N THR A 59 9.79 -2.36 13.35
CA THR A 59 10.72 -1.24 13.25
C THR A 59 10.28 -0.16 12.26
N ASN A 60 9.07 -0.25 11.75
CA ASN A 60 8.49 0.74 10.84
C ASN A 60 6.97 0.76 10.98
N GLY A 61 6.32 1.61 10.21
CA GLY A 61 4.88 1.62 10.07
C GLY A 61 4.51 1.93 8.63
N GLU A 62 3.27 1.65 8.25
CA GLU A 62 2.80 1.88 6.89
C GLU A 62 1.45 2.58 6.88
N ALA A 63 1.35 3.67 6.13
CA ALA A 63 0.09 4.35 5.87
C ALA A 63 -0.48 3.90 4.53
N TYR A 64 -1.78 3.65 4.51
CA TYR A 64 -2.56 3.48 3.28
C TYR A 64 -3.53 4.66 3.17
N VAL A 65 -3.59 5.27 1.99
CA VAL A 65 -4.57 6.33 1.68
C VAL A 65 -5.26 5.96 0.38
N ILE A 66 -6.58 5.83 0.40
CA ILE A 66 -7.35 5.46 -0.79
C ILE A 66 -7.44 6.67 -1.72
N LEU A 67 -7.00 6.48 -2.95
CA LEU A 67 -7.01 7.51 -4.00
C LEU A 67 -8.12 7.29 -5.02
N GLU A 68 -8.50 6.03 -5.26
CA GLU A 68 -9.53 5.67 -6.25
C GLU A 68 -10.19 4.36 -5.82
N GLY A 69 -11.51 4.29 -5.96
CA GLY A 69 -12.26 3.10 -5.58
C GLY A 69 -12.44 2.95 -4.08
N ALA A 70 -12.53 1.72 -3.63
CA ALA A 70 -12.69 1.37 -2.23
C ALA A 70 -11.95 0.06 -1.96
N ALA A 71 -11.61 -0.19 -0.70
CA ALA A 71 -10.92 -1.41 -0.31
C ALA A 71 -11.33 -1.82 1.10
N THR A 72 -11.16 -3.11 1.40
CA THR A 72 -11.24 -3.61 2.76
C THR A 72 -9.83 -3.68 3.34
N VAL A 73 -9.60 -2.94 4.41
CA VAL A 73 -8.35 -3.01 5.17
C VAL A 73 -8.63 -3.75 6.46
N THR A 74 -7.80 -4.73 6.77
CA THR A 74 -7.90 -5.49 8.01
C THR A 74 -6.66 -5.19 8.84
N GLU A 75 -6.87 -4.66 10.05
CA GLU A 75 -5.80 -4.35 10.99
C GLU A 75 -6.00 -5.17 12.25
N ASP A 76 -5.01 -5.98 12.62
CA ASP A 76 -5.08 -6.85 13.80
C ASP A 76 -6.38 -7.67 13.83
N GLY A 77 -6.79 -8.19 12.67
CA GLY A 77 -8.00 -9.02 12.55
C GLY A 77 -9.31 -8.24 12.45
N GLN A 78 -9.30 -6.92 12.53
CA GLN A 78 -10.51 -6.10 12.40
C GLN A 78 -10.58 -5.46 11.03
N ALA A 79 -11.63 -5.78 10.26
CA ALA A 79 -11.81 -5.29 8.91
C ALA A 79 -12.65 -4.02 8.88
N ARG A 80 -12.26 -3.07 8.04
CA ARG A 80 -13.05 -1.87 7.73
C ARG A 80 -12.99 -1.60 6.23
N GLU A 81 -14.10 -1.12 5.70
CA GLU A 81 -14.14 -0.63 4.33
C GLU A 81 -13.68 0.82 4.29
N LEU A 82 -12.67 1.10 3.47
CA LEU A 82 -12.14 2.44 3.26
C LEU A 82 -12.54 2.96 1.89
N HIS A 83 -12.86 4.25 1.81
CA HIS A 83 -13.25 4.95 0.60
C HIS A 83 -12.24 6.05 0.29
N ILE A 84 -12.40 6.71 -0.86
CA ILE A 84 -11.50 7.80 -1.29
C ILE A 84 -11.32 8.81 -0.16
N GLY A 85 -10.06 9.08 0.18
CA GLY A 85 -9.68 10.01 1.23
C GLY A 85 -9.52 9.38 2.61
N ASP A 86 -10.02 8.15 2.81
CA ASP A 86 -9.82 7.45 4.07
C ASP A 86 -8.40 6.90 4.15
N ALA A 87 -7.90 6.77 5.36
CA ALA A 87 -6.54 6.31 5.61
C ALA A 87 -6.47 5.35 6.78
N GLU A 88 -5.45 4.49 6.76
CA GLU A 88 -5.12 3.58 7.84
C GLU A 88 -3.62 3.66 8.06
N PHE A 89 -3.18 3.56 9.30
CA PHE A 89 -1.77 3.45 9.64
C PHE A 89 -1.53 2.20 10.47
N CYS A 90 -0.73 1.29 9.92
CA CYS A 90 -0.30 0.09 10.64
C CYS A 90 1.02 0.40 11.34
N ALA A 91 0.95 0.60 12.65
CA ALA A 91 2.11 0.94 13.45
C ALA A 91 3.00 -0.29 13.70
N ASP A 92 4.20 -0.03 14.20
CA ASP A 92 5.13 -1.07 14.64
C ASP A 92 4.45 -2.01 15.62
N GLY A 93 4.60 -3.32 15.41
CA GLY A 93 4.02 -4.36 16.25
C GLY A 93 2.60 -4.79 15.87
N HIS A 94 2.03 -4.18 14.84
CA HIS A 94 0.69 -4.52 14.35
C HIS A 94 0.76 -5.22 12.99
N THR A 95 -0.37 -5.80 12.57
CA THR A 95 -0.49 -6.46 11.27
C THR A 95 -1.60 -5.81 10.47
N HIS A 96 -1.49 -5.81 9.15
CA HIS A 96 -2.59 -5.42 8.29
C HIS A 96 -2.55 -6.13 6.94
N SER A 97 -3.65 -5.96 6.21
CA SER A 97 -3.81 -6.41 4.83
C SER A 97 -4.77 -5.46 4.13
N ILE A 98 -4.77 -5.49 2.81
CA ILE A 98 -5.71 -4.71 2.00
C ILE A 98 -6.19 -5.53 0.82
N ARG A 99 -7.48 -5.48 0.55
CA ARG A 99 -8.11 -6.22 -0.54
C ARG A 99 -9.08 -5.32 -1.31
N ASN A 100 -9.08 -5.46 -2.62
CA ASN A 100 -10.12 -4.87 -3.46
C ASN A 100 -11.31 -5.82 -3.52
N HIS A 101 -12.34 -5.53 -2.74
CA HIS A 101 -13.59 -6.30 -2.69
C HIS A 101 -14.61 -5.81 -3.74
N THR A 102 -14.25 -4.83 -4.57
CA THR A 102 -15.17 -4.20 -5.52
C THR A 102 -15.02 -4.76 -6.93
N ALA A 103 -15.87 -4.33 -7.84
CA ALA A 103 -15.86 -4.73 -9.24
C ALA A 103 -15.04 -3.78 -10.13
N ALA A 104 -14.38 -2.79 -9.56
CA ALA A 104 -13.57 -1.81 -10.28
C ALA A 104 -12.16 -1.71 -9.65
N PRO A 105 -11.16 -1.16 -10.36
CA PRO A 105 -9.83 -1.02 -9.81
C PRO A 105 -9.82 -0.12 -8.56
N THR A 106 -8.95 -0.45 -7.63
CA THR A 106 -8.65 0.36 -6.45
C THR A 106 -7.21 0.84 -6.54
N ARG A 107 -6.99 2.12 -6.23
CA ARG A 107 -5.65 2.69 -6.11
C ARG A 107 -5.48 3.30 -4.73
N PHE A 108 -4.33 3.05 -4.14
CA PHE A 108 -4.01 3.64 -2.84
C PHE A 108 -2.53 4.04 -2.80
N LEU A 109 -2.27 5.10 -2.04
CA LEU A 109 -0.91 5.49 -1.71
C LEU A 109 -0.46 4.68 -0.51
N ALA A 110 0.71 4.06 -0.60
CA ALA A 110 1.33 3.35 0.50
C ALA A 110 2.66 4.04 0.84
N VAL A 111 2.85 4.36 2.11
CA VAL A 111 4.08 4.98 2.60
C VAL A 111 4.56 4.21 3.80
N ILE A 112 5.77 3.66 3.72
CA ILE A 112 6.41 2.97 4.84
C ILE A 112 7.42 3.93 5.45
N VAL A 113 7.26 4.22 6.73
CA VAL A 113 8.13 5.12 7.47
C VAL A 113 8.87 4.37 8.57
N PRO A 114 10.19 4.59 8.72
CA PRO A 114 10.94 3.98 9.81
C PRO A 114 10.56 4.60 11.13
N ASN A 115 10.76 3.86 12.23
CA ASN A 115 10.53 4.41 13.57
C ASN A 115 11.53 5.52 13.90
N LYS A 116 12.67 5.52 13.24
CA LYS A 116 13.71 6.54 13.43
C LYS A 116 14.44 6.81 12.12
#